data_ee67e3d8a9d2d25f42ee3c6fea49150b
#
_entry.id   ee67e3d8a9d2d25f42ee3c6fea49150b
#
_cell.length_a   1.000
_cell.length_b   1.000
_cell.length_c   1.000
_cell.angle_alpha   90.00
_cell.angle_beta   90.00
_cell.angle_gamma   90.00
#
_symmetry.space_group_name_H-M   'P 1'
#
loop_
_entity.id
_entity.type
_entity.pdbx_description
1 polymer ?
#
loop_
_entity_poly.entity_id
_entity_poly.type
_entity_poly.pdbx_seq_one_letter_code
_entity_poly.pdbx_strand_id
1 'polypeptide(L)'
;EDTDSYGRLLGHVYVGQTLVNYELIRTGMAFWYPYSSGTDMDELYEEAQESAASDSVGLWTPSPYNMTIDYIEYDPDGNEADGEYLIITNHENSNVSMEGWYLQDEAAQTAYQFNFTIETDASIKVYSGSGTDNQTTLFWGWYQGIWNNSGDMAIVQDENGLMVDYYRYGYD
;
A
#
# COMPACT_ATOMS: atom_id res chain seq x y z
N GLU A 1 2.67 23.97 -17.31
CA GLU A 1 2.65 22.50 -17.28
C GLU A 1 3.36 22.08 -16.01
N ASP A 2 2.64 21.38 -15.13
CA ASP A 2 3.20 20.90 -13.88
C ASP A 2 3.98 19.60 -14.15
N THR A 3 5.16 19.51 -13.54
CA THR A 3 6.01 18.33 -13.64
C THR A 3 6.41 17.88 -12.23
N ASP A 4 6.57 16.59 -12.03
CA ASP A 4 7.16 16.05 -10.82
C ASP A 4 8.68 16.32 -10.74
N SER A 5 9.31 15.89 -9.63
CA SER A 5 10.74 16.05 -9.40
C SER A 5 11.64 15.30 -10.42
N TYR A 6 11.06 14.38 -11.19
CA TYR A 6 11.73 13.62 -12.25
C TYR A 6 11.48 14.20 -13.64
N GLY A 7 10.75 15.32 -13.75
CA GLY A 7 10.40 15.96 -15.02
C GLY A 7 9.28 15.27 -15.80
N ARG A 8 8.49 14.39 -15.15
CA ARG A 8 7.31 13.78 -15.76
C ARG A 8 6.15 14.76 -15.70
N LEU A 9 5.37 14.86 -16.77
CA LEU A 9 4.18 15.70 -16.81
C LEU A 9 3.12 15.16 -15.86
N LEU A 10 2.59 16.04 -15.02
CA LEU A 10 1.41 15.80 -14.19
C LEU A 10 0.19 16.34 -14.92
N GLY A 11 -0.87 15.56 -15.02
CA GLY A 11 -2.06 16.03 -15.72
C GLY A 11 -3.20 15.01 -15.79
N HIS A 12 -4.34 15.56 -16.13
CA HIS A 12 -5.56 14.80 -16.38
C HIS A 12 -5.63 14.42 -17.86
N VAL A 13 -5.75 13.12 -18.14
CA VAL A 13 -5.78 12.57 -19.49
C VAL A 13 -7.21 12.39 -19.95
N TYR A 14 -7.56 12.94 -21.13
CA TYR A 14 -8.89 12.81 -21.73
C TYR A 14 -8.84 12.12 -23.08
N VAL A 15 -9.79 11.22 -23.31
CA VAL A 15 -10.11 10.65 -24.62
C VAL A 15 -11.54 11.05 -24.97
N GLY A 16 -11.68 12.03 -25.85
CA GLY A 16 -12.96 12.70 -26.07
C GLY A 16 -13.44 13.43 -24.82
N GLN A 17 -14.53 12.98 -24.21
CA GLN A 17 -15.05 13.52 -22.95
C GLN A 17 -14.76 12.62 -21.74
N THR A 18 -14.08 11.52 -21.95
CA THR A 18 -13.78 10.54 -20.89
C THR A 18 -12.48 10.92 -20.20
N LEU A 19 -12.53 11.16 -18.89
CA LEU A 19 -11.36 11.35 -18.02
C LEU A 19 -10.77 9.98 -17.67
N VAL A 20 -9.66 9.64 -18.32
CA VAL A 20 -9.02 8.31 -18.22
C VAL A 20 -8.55 8.01 -16.80
N ASN A 21 -7.96 8.99 -16.10
CA ASN A 21 -7.52 8.84 -14.70
C ASN A 21 -8.70 8.35 -13.81
N TYR A 22 -9.85 9.00 -13.92
CA TYR A 22 -11.05 8.64 -13.17
C TYR A 22 -11.53 7.22 -13.49
N GLU A 23 -11.57 6.87 -14.79
CA GLU A 23 -12.01 5.54 -15.20
C GLU A 23 -11.10 4.43 -14.69
N LEU A 24 -9.78 4.65 -14.67
CA LEU A 24 -8.82 3.69 -14.13
C LEU A 24 -9.04 3.47 -12.63
N ILE A 25 -9.21 4.55 -11.85
CA ILE A 25 -9.46 4.48 -10.42
C ILE A 25 -10.80 3.79 -10.14
N ARG A 26 -11.87 4.27 -10.76
CA ARG A 26 -13.24 3.75 -10.58
C ARG A 26 -13.39 2.26 -10.91
N THR A 27 -12.60 1.76 -11.85
CA THR A 27 -12.60 0.34 -12.23
C THR A 27 -11.58 -0.49 -11.44
N GLY A 28 -10.88 0.11 -10.47
CA GLY A 28 -9.86 -0.54 -9.66
C GLY A 28 -8.61 -0.94 -10.44
N MET A 29 -8.32 -0.28 -11.56
CA MET A 29 -7.13 -0.55 -12.37
C MET A 29 -5.93 0.30 -11.97
N ALA A 30 -6.13 1.28 -11.08
CA ALA A 30 -5.11 2.12 -10.48
C ALA A 30 -5.57 2.59 -9.09
N PHE A 31 -4.61 2.85 -8.20
CA PHE A 31 -4.84 3.61 -6.98
C PHE A 31 -4.74 5.11 -7.27
N TRP A 32 -5.52 5.92 -6.53
CA TRP A 32 -5.31 7.36 -6.50
C TRP A 32 -4.13 7.66 -5.58
N TYR A 33 -3.18 8.44 -6.09
CA TYR A 33 -2.04 8.94 -5.34
C TYR A 33 -2.17 10.47 -5.21
N PRO A 34 -2.48 11.00 -4.01
CA PRO A 34 -2.60 12.44 -3.81
C PRO A 34 -1.23 13.11 -3.89
N TYR A 35 -1.06 14.01 -4.84
CA TYR A 35 0.16 14.79 -4.94
C TYR A 35 0.07 16.01 -4.02
N SER A 36 1.17 16.36 -3.36
CA SER A 36 1.29 17.30 -2.23
C SER A 36 0.65 18.69 -2.38
N SER A 37 0.26 19.10 -3.56
CA SER A 37 -0.39 20.40 -3.81
C SER A 37 -1.92 20.34 -3.85
N GLY A 38 -2.49 19.15 -3.87
CA GLY A 38 -3.92 18.95 -4.14
C GLY A 38 -4.33 19.39 -5.55
N THR A 39 -5.43 18.86 -6.03
CA THR A 39 -6.06 19.26 -7.30
C THR A 39 -7.55 19.41 -7.10
N ASP A 40 -8.23 20.15 -8.00
CA ASP A 40 -9.70 20.26 -8.00
C ASP A 40 -10.41 18.90 -8.26
N MET A 41 -9.62 17.85 -8.57
CA MET A 41 -10.13 16.53 -8.88
C MET A 41 -9.89 15.50 -7.75
N ASP A 42 -9.23 15.89 -6.66
CA ASP A 42 -8.86 14.94 -5.60
C ASP A 42 -10.09 14.30 -4.94
N GLU A 43 -11.10 15.10 -4.60
CA GLU A 43 -12.37 14.58 -4.07
C GLU A 43 -13.04 13.57 -5.03
N LEU A 44 -13.03 13.85 -6.34
CA LEU A 44 -13.58 12.96 -7.35
C LEU A 44 -12.82 11.63 -7.44
N TYR A 45 -11.50 11.69 -7.34
CA TYR A 45 -10.66 10.49 -7.39
C TYR A 45 -10.74 9.67 -6.12
N GLU A 46 -10.82 10.34 -4.97
CA GLU A 46 -11.02 9.68 -3.67
C GLU A 46 -12.34 8.93 -3.63
N GLU A 47 -13.46 9.60 -3.98
CA GLU A 47 -14.78 8.95 -4.08
C GLU A 47 -14.78 7.77 -5.06
N ALA A 48 -14.08 7.90 -6.19
CA ALA A 48 -13.95 6.82 -7.17
C ALA A 48 -13.19 5.61 -6.61
N GLN A 49 -12.12 5.87 -5.83
CA GLN A 49 -11.34 4.83 -5.16
C GLN A 49 -12.15 4.12 -4.07
N GLU A 50 -12.84 4.89 -3.24
CA GLU A 50 -13.71 4.34 -2.18
C GLU A 50 -14.82 3.47 -2.77
N SER A 51 -15.43 3.92 -3.89
CA SER A 51 -16.42 3.12 -4.62
C SER A 51 -15.81 1.83 -5.15
N ALA A 52 -14.64 1.88 -5.78
CA ALA A 52 -13.96 0.70 -6.30
C ALA A 52 -13.63 -0.32 -5.20
N ALA A 53 -13.16 0.17 -4.04
CA ALA A 53 -12.87 -0.64 -2.87
C ALA A 53 -14.15 -1.28 -2.30
N SER A 54 -15.22 -0.49 -2.12
CA SER A 54 -16.53 -0.98 -1.65
C SER A 54 -17.13 -2.03 -2.59
N ASP A 55 -16.97 -1.86 -3.90
CA ASP A 55 -17.46 -2.77 -4.93
C ASP A 55 -16.52 -3.98 -5.15
N SER A 56 -15.36 -4.00 -4.48
CA SER A 56 -14.35 -5.07 -4.58
C SER A 56 -13.91 -5.34 -6.03
N VAL A 57 -13.67 -4.29 -6.82
CA VAL A 57 -13.32 -4.42 -8.24
C VAL A 57 -11.82 -4.21 -8.50
N GLY A 58 -11.29 -4.88 -9.51
CA GLY A 58 -9.91 -4.75 -9.94
C GLY A 58 -8.90 -5.07 -8.84
N LEU A 59 -8.00 -4.13 -8.52
CA LEU A 59 -6.99 -4.25 -7.46
C LEU A 59 -7.59 -4.44 -6.05
N TRP A 60 -8.87 -4.09 -5.87
CA TRP A 60 -9.61 -4.24 -4.62
C TRP A 60 -10.30 -5.60 -4.47
N THR A 61 -10.13 -6.52 -5.44
CA THR A 61 -10.69 -7.87 -5.32
C THR A 61 -10.09 -8.57 -4.11
N PRO A 62 -10.92 -8.99 -3.12
CA PRO A 62 -10.41 -9.50 -1.86
C PRO A 62 -9.76 -10.88 -2.02
N SER A 63 -8.68 -11.09 -1.32
CA SER A 63 -8.07 -12.38 -1.07
C SER A 63 -8.95 -13.22 -0.12
N PRO A 64 -8.88 -14.55 -0.18
CA PRO A 64 -9.59 -15.40 0.77
C PRO A 64 -8.97 -15.44 2.17
N TYR A 65 -7.80 -14.86 2.38
CA TYR A 65 -7.07 -14.90 3.65
C TYR A 65 -7.58 -13.83 4.63
N ASN A 66 -7.79 -14.24 5.88
CA ASN A 66 -8.17 -13.35 6.98
C ASN A 66 -6.92 -12.88 7.73
N MET A 67 -6.28 -11.86 7.18
CA MET A 67 -5.10 -11.21 7.76
C MET A 67 -5.28 -9.70 7.74
N THR A 68 -4.66 -8.99 8.68
CA THR A 68 -4.79 -7.52 8.79
C THR A 68 -3.44 -6.84 8.92
N ILE A 69 -3.39 -5.60 8.43
CA ILE A 69 -2.37 -4.62 8.79
C ILE A 69 -2.91 -3.86 10.01
N ASP A 70 -2.37 -4.14 11.19
CA ASP A 70 -2.91 -3.59 12.44
C ASP A 70 -2.38 -2.19 12.75
N TYR A 71 -1.16 -1.88 12.29
CA TYR A 71 -0.48 -0.65 12.66
C TYR A 71 0.66 -0.32 11.70
N ILE A 72 0.91 0.96 11.50
CA ILE A 72 2.10 1.50 10.81
C ILE A 72 2.74 2.56 11.71
N GLU A 73 4.03 2.40 12.02
CA GLU A 73 4.89 3.44 12.56
C GLU A 73 5.56 4.15 11.40
N TYR A 74 5.04 5.32 11.03
CA TYR A 74 5.46 6.08 9.84
C TYR A 74 6.31 7.32 10.16
N ASP A 75 6.33 7.77 11.43
CA ASP A 75 7.08 8.96 11.86
C ASP A 75 7.86 8.68 13.16
N PRO A 76 8.79 7.72 13.13
CA PRO A 76 9.57 7.37 14.31
C PRO A 76 10.58 8.44 14.67
N ASP A 77 10.95 8.53 15.96
CA ASP A 77 12.07 9.34 16.38
C ASP A 77 13.38 8.85 15.75
N GLY A 78 14.11 9.71 15.03
CA GLY A 78 15.46 9.43 14.53
C GLY A 78 15.54 9.10 13.05
N ASN A 79 16.12 7.95 12.69
CA ASN A 79 16.24 7.53 11.29
C ASN A 79 14.97 6.80 10.86
N GLU A 80 14.24 7.36 9.90
CA GLU A 80 12.96 6.80 9.41
C GLU A 80 13.12 5.34 8.96
N ALA A 81 14.07 5.04 8.09
CA ALA A 81 14.25 3.67 7.58
C ALA A 81 14.47 2.63 8.70
N ASP A 82 15.18 3.00 9.77
CA ASP A 82 15.48 2.09 10.88
C ASP A 82 14.33 2.00 11.90
N GLY A 83 13.49 3.02 11.95
CA GLY A 83 12.38 3.16 12.92
C GLY A 83 11.01 2.80 12.37
N GLU A 84 10.76 3.01 11.09
CA GLU A 84 9.51 2.67 10.43
C GLU A 84 9.25 1.17 10.40
N TYR A 85 8.03 0.78 10.72
CA TYR A 85 7.57 -0.61 10.57
C TYR A 85 6.06 -0.67 10.45
N LEU A 86 5.56 -1.79 9.93
CA LEU A 86 4.16 -2.15 10.06
C LEU A 86 4.00 -3.50 10.76
N ILE A 87 2.79 -3.77 11.25
CA ILE A 87 2.41 -5.02 11.89
C ILE A 87 1.36 -5.71 11.04
N ILE A 88 1.62 -6.98 10.68
CA ILE A 88 0.65 -7.87 10.02
C ILE A 88 0.28 -8.98 10.99
N THR A 89 -1.02 -9.25 11.15
CA THR A 89 -1.54 -10.32 12.00
C THR A 89 -2.29 -11.35 11.19
N ASN A 90 -2.02 -12.62 11.47
CA ASN A 90 -2.74 -13.77 10.93
C ASN A 90 -3.93 -14.13 11.84
N HIS A 91 -5.15 -14.01 11.34
CA HIS A 91 -6.38 -14.39 12.04
C HIS A 91 -6.95 -15.74 11.55
N GLU A 92 -6.19 -16.45 10.72
CA GLU A 92 -6.56 -17.80 10.31
C GLU A 92 -6.36 -18.82 11.42
N ASN A 93 -7.14 -19.90 11.41
CA ASN A 93 -6.98 -21.02 12.34
C ASN A 93 -5.77 -21.95 11.97
N SER A 94 -4.89 -21.48 11.10
CA SER A 94 -3.73 -22.22 10.61
C SER A 94 -2.59 -21.27 10.21
N ASN A 95 -1.40 -21.83 10.10
CA ASN A 95 -0.26 -21.10 9.56
C ASN A 95 -0.53 -20.71 8.10
N VAL A 96 -0.13 -19.49 7.72
CA VAL A 96 -0.26 -18.97 6.36
C VAL A 96 1.12 -18.77 5.74
N SER A 97 1.36 -19.43 4.60
CA SER A 97 2.53 -19.15 3.78
C SER A 97 2.28 -17.88 2.96
N MET A 98 3.13 -16.90 3.15
CA MET A 98 3.11 -15.65 2.38
C MET A 98 4.11 -15.69 1.22
N GLU A 99 4.56 -16.87 0.80
CA GLU A 99 5.47 -17.01 -0.35
C GLU A 99 4.84 -16.41 -1.61
N GLY A 100 5.54 -15.45 -2.22
CA GLY A 100 5.06 -14.77 -3.43
C GLY A 100 4.09 -13.60 -3.18
N TRP A 101 3.74 -13.33 -1.92
CA TRP A 101 2.96 -12.14 -1.56
C TRP A 101 3.80 -10.88 -1.66
N TYR A 102 3.12 -9.74 -1.78
CA TYR A 102 3.75 -8.42 -1.86
C TYR A 102 3.17 -7.47 -0.83
N LEU A 103 4.07 -6.66 -0.26
CA LEU A 103 3.74 -5.45 0.49
C LEU A 103 4.30 -4.26 -0.29
N GLN A 104 3.50 -3.23 -0.49
CA GLN A 104 3.90 -2.01 -1.17
C GLN A 104 3.18 -0.79 -0.60
N ASP A 105 3.74 0.40 -0.85
CA ASP A 105 3.07 1.68 -0.71
C ASP A 105 2.17 1.96 -1.93
N GLU A 106 1.32 2.99 -1.85
CA GLU A 106 0.45 3.37 -2.96
C GLU A 106 1.21 3.92 -4.17
N ALA A 107 2.41 4.47 -3.97
CA ALA A 107 3.29 4.96 -5.04
C ALA A 107 3.96 3.82 -5.82
N ALA A 108 3.96 2.60 -5.26
CA ALA A 108 4.55 1.40 -5.84
C ALA A 108 6.01 1.58 -6.33
N GLN A 109 6.79 2.44 -5.67
CA GLN A 109 8.18 2.68 -6.04
C GLN A 109 9.06 1.48 -5.75
N THR A 110 8.70 0.71 -4.72
CA THR A 110 9.36 -0.53 -4.32
C THR A 110 8.31 -1.47 -3.72
N ALA A 111 8.54 -2.76 -3.84
CA ALA A 111 7.68 -3.78 -3.24
C ALA A 111 8.52 -4.78 -2.46
N TYR A 112 8.09 -5.11 -1.26
CA TYR A 112 8.65 -6.20 -0.48
C TYR A 112 7.97 -7.51 -0.88
N GLN A 113 8.76 -8.47 -1.31
CA GLN A 113 8.26 -9.81 -1.60
C GLN A 113 8.46 -10.72 -0.40
N PHE A 114 7.39 -11.28 0.11
CA PHE A 114 7.45 -12.22 1.22
C PHE A 114 7.97 -13.59 0.77
N ASN A 115 8.79 -14.18 1.63
CA ASN A 115 9.14 -15.59 1.62
C ASN A 115 9.14 -16.06 3.08
N PHE A 116 7.97 -16.05 3.70
CA PHE A 116 7.78 -16.24 5.13
C PHE A 116 6.49 -17.00 5.40
N THR A 117 6.43 -17.71 6.52
CA THR A 117 5.21 -18.34 7.01
C THR A 117 4.89 -17.74 8.38
N ILE A 118 3.71 -17.12 8.50
CA ILE A 118 3.20 -16.61 9.75
C ILE A 118 2.36 -17.68 10.45
N GLU A 119 2.62 -17.92 11.73
CA GLU A 119 1.88 -18.89 12.51
C GLU A 119 0.45 -18.41 12.78
N THR A 120 -0.45 -19.36 13.11
CA THR A 120 -1.81 -19.03 13.52
C THR A 120 -1.82 -18.09 14.72
N ASP A 121 -2.71 -17.09 14.70
CA ASP A 121 -2.86 -16.05 15.74
C ASP A 121 -1.56 -15.27 16.06
N ALA A 122 -0.57 -15.30 15.15
CA ALA A 122 0.68 -14.59 15.32
C ALA A 122 0.69 -13.25 14.56
N SER A 123 1.54 -12.33 15.03
CA SER A 123 1.83 -11.06 14.37
C SER A 123 3.31 -10.96 14.03
N ILE A 124 3.61 -10.33 12.90
CA ILE A 124 4.98 -10.00 12.47
C ILE A 124 5.13 -8.51 12.30
N LYS A 125 6.35 -8.00 12.56
CA LYS A 125 6.77 -6.66 12.18
C LYS A 125 7.57 -6.72 10.90
N VAL A 126 7.29 -5.79 9.98
CA VAL A 126 8.11 -5.56 8.78
C VAL A 126 8.69 -4.16 8.87
N TYR A 127 10.00 -4.07 9.09
CA TYR A 127 10.72 -2.80 9.12
C TYR A 127 11.10 -2.34 7.72
N SER A 128 11.06 -1.03 7.48
CA SER A 128 11.50 -0.43 6.21
C SER A 128 12.99 -0.63 5.96
N GLY A 129 13.81 -0.49 7.00
CA GLY A 129 15.25 -0.55 6.93
C GLY A 129 15.84 -1.96 6.86
N SER A 130 17.15 -2.02 7.12
CA SER A 130 17.93 -3.25 7.00
C SER A 130 18.11 -3.93 8.35
N GLY A 131 18.09 -5.28 8.35
CA GLY A 131 18.32 -6.09 9.55
C GLY A 131 18.44 -7.56 9.21
N THR A 132 18.23 -8.41 10.22
CA THR A 132 18.23 -9.86 10.05
C THR A 132 16.85 -10.41 10.40
N ASP A 133 16.22 -11.03 9.44
CA ASP A 133 14.91 -11.65 9.58
C ASP A 133 14.92 -12.74 10.67
N ASN A 134 13.79 -12.80 11.37
CA ASN A 134 13.52 -13.85 12.35
C ASN A 134 12.02 -14.19 12.35
N GLN A 135 11.56 -14.99 13.31
CA GLN A 135 10.18 -15.49 13.35
C GLN A 135 9.09 -14.40 13.59
N THR A 136 9.47 -13.22 14.05
CA THR A 136 8.52 -12.14 14.39
C THR A 136 8.87 -10.81 13.74
N THR A 137 10.00 -10.73 13.03
CA THR A 137 10.53 -9.48 12.49
C THR A 137 11.16 -9.73 11.14
N LEU A 138 10.73 -8.97 10.15
CA LEU A 138 11.25 -8.96 8.79
C LEU A 138 11.79 -7.58 8.45
N PHE A 139 12.69 -7.49 7.49
CA PHE A 139 13.32 -6.25 7.07
C PHE A 139 13.22 -6.10 5.55
N TRP A 140 12.63 -4.98 5.09
CA TRP A 140 12.53 -4.66 3.67
C TRP A 140 13.90 -4.41 3.04
N GLY A 141 14.82 -3.86 3.85
CA GLY A 141 16.16 -3.56 3.37
C GLY A 141 16.25 -2.28 2.55
N TRP A 142 15.27 -1.38 2.66
CA TRP A 142 15.28 -0.10 1.98
C TRP A 142 16.16 0.90 2.74
N TYR A 143 16.76 1.85 2.05
CA TYR A 143 17.73 2.79 2.63
C TYR A 143 17.11 4.13 3.08
N GLN A 144 15.85 4.31 2.84
CA GLN A 144 15.05 5.50 3.21
C GLN A 144 13.75 5.05 3.87
N GLY A 145 13.01 6.00 4.45
CA GLY A 145 11.63 5.77 4.82
C GLY A 145 10.79 5.38 3.60
N ILE A 146 9.82 4.55 3.80
CA ILE A 146 8.83 4.13 2.78
C ILE A 146 7.53 4.89 3.01
N TRP A 147 7.12 5.00 4.27
CA TRP A 147 5.83 5.54 4.67
C TRP A 147 5.89 7.06 4.79
N ASN A 148 5.09 7.77 3.97
CA ASN A 148 5.06 9.24 4.01
C ASN A 148 4.42 9.76 5.29
N ASN A 149 5.10 10.67 6.02
CA ASN A 149 4.61 11.24 7.30
C ASN A 149 3.31 12.05 7.15
N SER A 150 3.01 12.55 5.96
CA SER A 150 1.79 13.32 5.67
C SER A 150 0.58 12.48 5.25
N GLY A 151 0.78 11.20 4.98
CA GLY A 151 -0.26 10.27 4.56
C GLY A 151 0.25 9.27 3.53
N ASP A 152 -0.19 8.03 3.65
CA ASP A 152 0.17 6.92 2.76
C ASP A 152 -0.83 5.77 2.88
N MET A 153 -0.71 4.78 2.00
CA MET A 153 -1.46 3.54 2.06
C MET A 153 -0.54 2.33 1.90
N ALA A 154 -0.47 1.50 2.93
CA ALA A 154 0.16 0.19 2.84
C ALA A 154 -0.82 -0.82 2.23
N ILE A 155 -0.33 -1.66 1.33
CA ILE A 155 -1.13 -2.62 0.58
C ILE A 155 -0.44 -3.98 0.67
N VAL A 156 -1.18 -5.02 1.12
CA VAL A 156 -0.74 -6.42 1.08
C VAL A 156 -1.57 -7.16 0.05
N GLN A 157 -0.91 -7.80 -0.89
CA GLN A 157 -1.52 -8.66 -1.92
C GLN A 157 -0.97 -10.06 -1.84
N ASP A 158 -1.83 -11.06 -2.09
CA ASP A 158 -1.42 -12.47 -2.16
C ASP A 158 -0.68 -12.80 -3.46
N GLU A 159 -0.27 -14.05 -3.63
CA GLU A 159 0.45 -14.55 -4.80
C GLU A 159 -0.33 -14.43 -6.11
N ASN A 160 -1.63 -14.22 -6.05
CA ASN A 160 -2.52 -14.01 -7.20
C ASN A 160 -2.79 -12.51 -7.46
N GLY A 161 -2.22 -11.62 -6.65
CA GLY A 161 -2.44 -10.18 -6.72
C GLY A 161 -3.79 -9.74 -6.14
N LEU A 162 -4.46 -10.59 -5.35
CA LEU A 162 -5.70 -10.25 -4.67
C LEU A 162 -5.40 -9.47 -3.38
N MET A 163 -6.26 -8.52 -3.05
CA MET A 163 -6.13 -7.67 -1.87
C MET A 163 -6.33 -8.48 -0.60
N VAL A 164 -5.27 -8.63 0.19
CA VAL A 164 -5.35 -9.25 1.52
C VAL A 164 -5.85 -8.22 2.53
N ASP A 165 -5.16 -7.08 2.60
CA ASP A 165 -5.57 -5.94 3.42
C ASP A 165 -4.86 -4.68 2.96
N TYR A 166 -5.38 -3.52 3.36
CA TYR A 166 -4.73 -2.24 3.19
C TYR A 166 -4.95 -1.36 4.41
N TYR A 167 -3.97 -0.50 4.69
CA TYR A 167 -4.02 0.45 5.79
C TYR A 167 -3.68 1.85 5.28
N ARG A 168 -4.65 2.77 5.38
CA ARG A 168 -4.52 4.16 4.91
C ARG A 168 -4.53 5.12 6.09
N TYR A 169 -3.67 6.13 6.06
CA TYR A 169 -3.61 7.17 7.10
C TYR A 169 -3.27 8.53 6.48
N GLY A 170 -3.58 9.63 7.21
CA GLY A 170 -3.10 10.98 6.90
C GLY A 170 -3.83 11.74 5.80
N TYR A 171 -4.95 11.26 5.29
CA TYR A 171 -5.75 11.89 4.23
C TYR A 171 -7.07 12.51 4.75
N ASP A 172 -7.06 13.05 5.98
CA ASP A 172 -8.21 13.74 6.60
C ASP A 172 -8.36 15.19 6.12
#